data_3f2fb736aa7d9ee1755f87054b4749de
#
_entry.id   3f2fb736aa7d9ee1755f87054b4749de
#
_cell.length_a   1.000
_cell.length_b   1.000
_cell.length_c   1.000
_cell.angle_alpha   90.00
_cell.angle_beta   90.00
_cell.angle_gamma   90.00
#
_symmetry.space_group_name_H-M   'P 1'
#
loop_
_entity.id
_entity.type
_entity.pdbx_description
1 polymer ?
#
loop_
_entity_poly.entity_id
_entity_poly.type
_entity_poly.pdbx_seq_one_letter_code
_entity_poly.pdbx_strand_id
1 'polypeptide(L)'
;MIERRSFLLAPLALAAAQRRIVAAAPQTNVILIIASGWRGQAVPWAPDSDFDPPYLNRFGSESVTFSRTYAGYPRLIPGRRIVLTGRFAHSNLLPEITLDTSSLSALLQAAGYRSAKFGDGPVGDIISFVRGEAQRAAAQPFYMEWPIEWTRPYRSGALIERPATDVPRLRPNVPDSVAAEAKNQLAVFMAQAMLRDRSLGAVLGEIDRSALKDNTLVVFTSDRGQQFGSHGLIGDDSFYEESVRIPLAMRHPRLERGGQRDMLVSQADIAPTILGLCGMPVPEEMQGRNLAGLITENIGEPPDAVFAEGRMSEPEEWCLLVHGYDKLVVDGSGHPMHLFNLRRDPYEMNNLVDVSAENLKLDSMTALLQLWRRKLSDGGDASGLKTR
;
A
#
# COMPACT_ATOMS: atom_id res chain seq x y z
N MET A 1 77.93 -37.84 28.74
CA MET A 1 77.14 -36.66 29.04
C MET A 1 76.20 -36.47 27.90
N ILE A 2 74.92 -36.87 28.05
CA ILE A 2 73.90 -36.77 27.06
C ILE A 2 72.69 -36.12 27.76
N GLU A 3 72.41 -34.87 27.42
CA GLU A 3 71.29 -34.12 27.98
C GLU A 3 69.94 -34.63 27.40
N ARG A 4 69.05 -34.99 28.31
CA ARG A 4 67.62 -35.29 27.96
C ARG A 4 66.84 -34.03 27.86
N ARG A 5 66.35 -33.66 26.66
CA ARG A 5 65.33 -32.62 26.44
C ARG A 5 63.97 -33.23 26.70
N SER A 6 63.33 -32.73 27.72
CA SER A 6 61.91 -33.01 28.03
C SER A 6 61.00 -32.27 27.11
N PHE A 7 60.19 -32.96 26.30
CA PHE A 7 59.11 -32.37 25.56
C PHE A 7 57.87 -32.26 26.45
N LEU A 8 57.46 -31.02 26.77
CA LEU A 8 56.17 -30.71 27.38
C LEU A 8 55.09 -30.70 26.30
N LEU A 9 54.20 -31.69 26.32
CA LEU A 9 52.98 -31.74 25.58
C LEU A 9 51.94 -30.85 26.28
N ALA A 10 51.61 -29.71 25.70
CA ALA A 10 50.48 -28.90 26.12
C ALA A 10 49.17 -29.54 25.56
N PRO A 11 48.13 -29.69 26.37
CA PRO A 11 46.81 -30.14 25.85
C PRO A 11 46.14 -29.02 25.06
N LEU A 12 45.87 -29.27 23.78
CA LEU A 12 44.97 -28.47 22.98
C LEU A 12 43.55 -28.60 23.56
N ALA A 13 43.12 -27.59 24.29
CA ALA A 13 41.71 -27.41 24.66
C ALA A 13 40.90 -27.07 23.41
N LEU A 14 40.17 -28.06 22.89
CA LEU A 14 39.21 -27.90 21.82
C LEU A 14 38.00 -27.14 22.39
N ALA A 15 37.98 -25.83 22.29
CA ALA A 15 36.83 -25.03 22.61
C ALA A 15 35.74 -25.31 21.56
N ALA A 16 34.86 -26.25 21.88
CA ALA A 16 33.61 -26.44 21.14
C ALA A 16 32.76 -25.17 21.28
N ALA A 17 32.81 -24.31 20.28
CA ALA A 17 31.89 -23.20 20.15
C ALA A 17 30.48 -23.80 20.01
N GLN A 18 29.74 -23.90 21.12
CA GLN A 18 28.32 -24.15 21.11
C GLN A 18 27.67 -22.95 20.37
N ARG A 19 27.44 -23.13 19.08
CA ARG A 19 26.46 -22.28 18.36
C ARG A 19 25.14 -22.48 19.10
N ARG A 20 24.77 -21.50 19.93
CA ARG A 20 23.39 -21.35 20.37
C ARG A 20 22.58 -21.28 19.08
N ILE A 21 21.83 -22.33 18.79
CA ILE A 21 20.73 -22.27 17.85
C ILE A 21 19.73 -21.32 18.52
N VAL A 22 19.85 -20.04 18.20
CA VAL A 22 18.77 -19.11 18.46
C VAL A 22 17.61 -19.68 17.65
N ALA A 23 16.60 -20.20 18.33
CA ALA A 23 15.38 -20.64 17.68
C ALA A 23 14.93 -19.45 16.81
N ALA A 24 14.89 -19.66 15.49
CA ALA A 24 14.41 -18.65 14.57
C ALA A 24 13.04 -18.20 15.10
N ALA A 25 12.85 -16.90 15.27
CA ALA A 25 11.55 -16.37 15.66
C ALA A 25 10.50 -16.94 14.69
N PRO A 26 9.32 -17.34 15.16
CA PRO A 26 8.30 -17.91 14.29
C PRO A 26 8.06 -16.93 13.15
N GLN A 27 8.26 -17.38 11.91
CA GLN A 27 8.10 -16.56 10.72
C GLN A 27 6.65 -16.12 10.63
N THR A 28 6.42 -14.81 10.53
CA THR A 28 5.09 -14.18 10.51
C THR A 28 4.31 -14.60 9.26
N ASN A 29 3.09 -15.12 9.40
CA ASN A 29 2.18 -15.30 8.26
C ASN A 29 1.78 -13.95 7.69
N VAL A 30 1.53 -13.88 6.38
CA VAL A 30 1.16 -12.64 5.70
C VAL A 30 -0.12 -12.83 4.90
N ILE A 31 -1.09 -11.94 5.11
CA ILE A 31 -2.30 -11.81 4.31
C ILE A 31 -2.31 -10.41 3.72
N LEU A 32 -2.16 -10.31 2.41
CA LEU A 32 -2.22 -9.06 1.66
C LEU A 32 -3.56 -8.96 0.91
N ILE A 33 -4.39 -8.00 1.32
CA ILE A 33 -5.69 -7.71 0.73
C ILE A 33 -5.54 -6.45 -0.12
N ILE A 34 -5.79 -6.58 -1.43
CA ILE A 34 -5.72 -5.46 -2.38
C ILE A 34 -7.12 -5.19 -2.91
N ALA A 35 -7.82 -4.23 -2.30
CA ALA A 35 -9.18 -3.84 -2.70
C ALA A 35 -9.12 -2.85 -3.87
N SER A 36 -9.21 -3.36 -5.10
CA SER A 36 -9.05 -2.58 -6.33
C SER A 36 -10.01 -1.40 -6.40
N GLY A 37 -9.51 -0.21 -6.75
CA GLY A 37 -10.33 1.00 -6.89
C GLY A 37 -10.96 1.53 -5.59
N TRP A 38 -10.48 1.11 -4.43
CA TRP A 38 -10.94 1.62 -3.14
C TRP A 38 -10.20 2.90 -2.79
N ARG A 39 -10.89 4.04 -2.88
CA ARG A 39 -10.28 5.34 -2.59
C ARG A 39 -9.98 5.53 -1.10
N GLY A 40 -8.93 6.26 -0.79
CA GLY A 40 -8.47 6.49 0.59
C GLY A 40 -9.47 7.25 1.48
N GLN A 41 -10.44 7.94 0.88
CA GLN A 41 -11.51 8.64 1.58
C GLN A 41 -12.68 7.73 1.98
N ALA A 42 -12.77 6.54 1.42
CA ALA A 42 -13.88 5.61 1.67
C ALA A 42 -13.52 4.54 2.71
N VAL A 43 -12.83 4.93 3.78
CA VAL A 43 -12.49 4.06 4.90
C VAL A 43 -12.78 4.74 6.23
N PRO A 44 -13.15 4.01 7.29
CA PRO A 44 -13.57 4.60 8.57
C PRO A 44 -12.53 5.50 9.24
N TRP A 45 -11.24 5.27 8.99
CA TRP A 45 -10.14 6.07 9.55
C TRP A 45 -9.74 7.29 8.70
N ALA A 46 -10.41 7.53 7.57
CA ALA A 46 -10.20 8.76 6.82
C ALA A 46 -10.91 9.94 7.51
N PRO A 47 -10.25 11.11 7.64
CA PRO A 47 -10.83 12.26 8.36
C PRO A 47 -12.14 12.78 7.76
N ASP A 48 -12.32 12.57 6.46
CA ASP A 48 -13.45 13.05 5.65
C ASP A 48 -14.34 11.89 5.15
N SER A 49 -14.29 10.73 5.82
CA SER A 49 -15.12 9.58 5.45
C SER A 49 -16.56 9.76 5.91
N ASP A 50 -17.47 9.43 5.00
CA ASP A 50 -18.90 9.26 5.26
C ASP A 50 -19.34 7.79 5.07
N PHE A 51 -18.37 6.86 4.97
CA PHE A 51 -18.59 5.45 4.73
C PHE A 51 -17.96 4.59 5.84
N ASP A 52 -18.80 3.91 6.61
CA ASP A 52 -18.42 3.16 7.81
C ASP A 52 -18.83 1.67 7.71
N PRO A 53 -18.17 0.84 6.90
CA PRO A 53 -18.39 -0.59 6.86
C PRO A 53 -17.91 -1.26 8.16
N PRO A 54 -18.77 -2.04 8.87
CA PRO A 54 -18.53 -2.41 10.26
C PRO A 54 -17.31 -3.30 10.48
N TYR A 55 -17.00 -4.23 9.58
CA TYR A 55 -15.84 -5.11 9.73
C TYR A 55 -14.54 -4.40 9.40
N LEU A 56 -14.56 -3.51 8.40
CA LEU A 56 -13.40 -2.67 8.07
C LEU A 56 -13.13 -1.64 9.18
N ASN A 57 -14.18 -1.08 9.81
CA ASN A 57 -14.06 -0.21 10.98
C ASN A 57 -13.40 -0.97 12.14
N ARG A 58 -13.90 -2.15 12.47
CA ARG A 58 -13.26 -2.99 13.49
C ARG A 58 -11.81 -3.31 13.13
N PHE A 59 -11.54 -3.69 11.88
CA PHE A 59 -10.17 -3.96 11.43
C PHE A 59 -9.25 -2.74 11.59
N GLY A 60 -9.72 -1.55 11.19
CA GLY A 60 -8.99 -0.29 11.37
C GLY A 60 -8.69 0.00 12.85
N SER A 61 -9.65 -0.20 13.74
CA SER A 61 -9.47 0.01 15.19
C SER A 61 -8.49 -0.98 15.85
N GLU A 62 -8.23 -2.11 15.21
CA GLU A 62 -7.26 -3.12 15.66
C GLU A 62 -5.90 -3.02 14.91
N SER A 63 -5.75 -2.03 14.02
CA SER A 63 -4.61 -1.86 13.12
C SER A 63 -3.84 -0.57 13.38
N VAL A 64 -2.61 -0.49 12.87
CA VAL A 64 -2.00 0.79 12.54
C VAL A 64 -2.57 1.22 11.19
N THR A 65 -3.15 2.42 11.13
CA THR A 65 -3.78 2.99 9.95
C THR A 65 -3.00 4.20 9.45
N PHE A 66 -3.03 4.44 8.15
CA PHE A 66 -2.32 5.55 7.51
C PHE A 66 -3.33 6.42 6.76
N SER A 67 -3.35 7.71 7.09
CA SER A 67 -4.29 8.66 6.49
C SER A 67 -3.83 9.18 5.12
N ARG A 68 -2.54 9.05 4.81
CA ARG A 68 -1.90 9.69 3.66
C ARG A 68 -1.02 8.70 2.88
N THR A 69 -1.66 7.65 2.35
CA THR A 69 -1.01 6.67 1.48
C THR A 69 -1.36 6.97 0.02
N TYR A 70 -0.37 6.98 -0.84
CA TYR A 70 -0.51 7.40 -2.24
C TYR A 70 -0.13 6.29 -3.20
N ALA A 71 -1.02 6.04 -4.19
CA ALA A 71 -0.74 5.18 -5.32
C ALA A 71 0.40 5.78 -6.16
N GLY A 72 1.39 4.98 -6.49
CA GLY A 72 2.48 5.41 -7.36
C GLY A 72 2.06 5.53 -8.83
N TYR A 73 1.00 4.79 -9.22
CA TYR A 73 0.35 4.88 -10.53
C TYR A 73 -1.12 4.45 -10.40
N PRO A 74 -2.12 5.36 -10.57
CA PRO A 74 -3.51 5.06 -10.25
C PRO A 74 -4.26 4.31 -11.36
N ARG A 75 -3.68 3.21 -11.87
CA ARG A 75 -4.31 2.22 -12.77
C ARG A 75 -4.16 0.82 -12.20
N LEU A 76 -5.11 -0.05 -12.52
CA LEU A 76 -5.21 -1.42 -11.99
C LEU A 76 -3.88 -2.19 -12.07
N ILE A 77 -3.34 -2.38 -13.27
CA ILE A 77 -2.16 -3.22 -13.48
C ILE A 77 -0.89 -2.57 -12.93
N PRO A 78 -0.53 -1.32 -13.31
CA PRO A 78 0.66 -0.67 -12.76
C PRO A 78 0.61 -0.52 -11.24
N GLY A 79 -0.50 -0.07 -10.68
CA GLY A 79 -0.66 0.09 -9.23
C GLY A 79 -0.49 -1.23 -8.47
N ARG A 80 -1.11 -2.31 -8.95
CA ARG A 80 -0.93 -3.64 -8.34
C ARG A 80 0.53 -4.11 -8.39
N ARG A 81 1.23 -3.85 -9.51
CA ARG A 81 2.66 -4.16 -9.61
C ARG A 81 3.48 -3.41 -8.58
N ILE A 82 3.22 -2.12 -8.38
CA ILE A 82 3.92 -1.32 -7.38
C ILE A 82 3.73 -1.92 -5.98
N VAL A 83 2.49 -2.29 -5.60
CA VAL A 83 2.21 -2.96 -4.31
C VAL A 83 3.04 -4.24 -4.15
N LEU A 84 3.17 -5.04 -5.21
CA LEU A 84 3.79 -6.37 -5.14
C LEU A 84 5.31 -6.34 -5.31
N THR A 85 5.87 -5.32 -5.95
CA THR A 85 7.30 -5.25 -6.26
C THR A 85 8.06 -4.19 -5.48
N GLY A 86 7.36 -3.22 -4.88
CA GLY A 86 8.00 -2.06 -4.26
C GLY A 86 8.75 -1.17 -5.24
N ARG A 87 8.42 -1.21 -6.55
CA ARG A 87 9.08 -0.45 -7.62
C ARG A 87 8.09 0.45 -8.33
N PHE A 88 8.50 1.66 -8.68
CA PHE A 88 7.68 2.60 -9.45
C PHE A 88 7.41 2.11 -10.88
N ALA A 89 6.34 2.63 -11.49
CA ALA A 89 5.83 2.10 -12.75
C ALA A 89 6.81 2.23 -13.90
N HIS A 90 7.51 3.35 -14.08
CA HIS A 90 8.47 3.49 -15.18
C HIS A 90 9.73 2.63 -15.03
N SER A 91 10.09 2.20 -13.82
CA SER A 91 11.11 1.17 -13.62
C SER A 91 10.62 -0.23 -13.99
N ASN A 92 9.32 -0.38 -14.20
CA ASN A 92 8.61 -1.63 -14.46
C ASN A 92 7.94 -1.66 -15.85
N LEU A 93 8.44 -0.92 -16.85
CA LEU A 93 7.89 -0.83 -18.21
C LEU A 93 7.87 -2.15 -19.00
N LEU A 94 7.66 -3.27 -18.32
CA LEU A 94 7.49 -4.56 -18.98
C LEU A 94 6.01 -4.82 -19.25
N PRO A 95 5.65 -5.23 -20.50
CA PRO A 95 4.26 -5.36 -20.95
C PRO A 95 3.46 -6.46 -20.26
N GLU A 96 4.06 -7.42 -19.61
CA GLU A 96 3.39 -8.54 -18.97
C GLU A 96 3.82 -8.69 -17.51
N ILE A 97 2.84 -9.04 -16.64
CA ILE A 97 3.10 -9.48 -15.27
C ILE A 97 3.72 -10.89 -15.34
N THR A 98 4.91 -11.01 -15.87
CA THR A 98 5.74 -12.14 -15.52
C THR A 98 6.02 -12.01 -14.03
N LEU A 99 5.79 -13.07 -13.28
CA LEU A 99 6.17 -13.18 -11.87
C LEU A 99 7.67 -12.94 -11.80
N ASP A 100 8.05 -11.69 -11.68
CA ASP A 100 9.43 -11.28 -11.48
C ASP A 100 9.91 -11.95 -10.19
N THR A 101 11.10 -12.49 -10.21
CA THR A 101 11.75 -13.12 -9.05
C THR A 101 11.88 -12.15 -7.87
N SER A 102 11.73 -10.84 -8.10
CA SER A 102 11.75 -9.77 -7.10
C SER A 102 10.37 -9.39 -6.54
N SER A 103 9.27 -10.06 -6.94
CA SER A 103 7.96 -9.81 -6.35
C SER A 103 7.87 -10.31 -4.91
N LEU A 104 7.03 -9.67 -4.10
CA LEU A 104 6.80 -10.08 -2.70
C LEU A 104 6.44 -11.57 -2.59
N SER A 105 5.59 -12.09 -3.48
CA SER A 105 5.24 -13.51 -3.52
C SER A 105 6.46 -14.40 -3.78
N ALA A 106 7.28 -14.06 -4.77
CA ALA A 106 8.46 -14.84 -5.12
C ALA A 106 9.51 -14.82 -4.00
N LEU A 107 9.74 -13.66 -3.39
CA LEU A 107 10.69 -13.52 -2.26
C LEU A 107 10.24 -14.31 -1.05
N LEU A 108 8.94 -14.26 -0.71
CA LEU A 108 8.41 -15.06 0.41
C LEU A 108 8.45 -16.56 0.10
N GLN A 109 8.15 -16.99 -1.13
CA GLN A 109 8.31 -18.39 -1.53
C GLN A 109 9.77 -18.87 -1.43
N ALA A 110 10.72 -18.06 -1.89
CA ALA A 110 12.15 -18.36 -1.77
C ALA A 110 12.61 -18.48 -0.30
N ALA A 111 11.94 -17.76 0.62
CA ALA A 111 12.15 -17.86 2.07
C ALA A 111 11.39 -19.03 2.72
N GLY A 112 10.74 -19.89 1.94
CA GLY A 112 10.05 -21.07 2.42
C GLY A 112 8.59 -20.87 2.79
N TYR A 113 7.96 -19.74 2.47
CA TYR A 113 6.53 -19.52 2.66
C TYR A 113 5.71 -20.36 1.67
N ARG A 114 4.61 -20.89 2.15
CA ARG A 114 3.55 -21.39 1.28
C ARG A 114 2.74 -20.21 0.75
N SER A 115 2.57 -20.14 -0.57
CA SER A 115 1.84 -19.04 -1.19
C SER A 115 0.52 -19.50 -1.74
N ALA A 116 -0.52 -18.69 -1.53
CA ALA A 116 -1.84 -18.82 -2.15
C ALA A 116 -2.30 -17.47 -2.71
N LYS A 117 -2.90 -17.51 -3.89
CA LYS A 117 -3.52 -16.35 -4.51
C LYS A 117 -4.99 -16.66 -4.79
N PHE A 118 -5.85 -15.79 -4.28
CA PHE A 118 -7.29 -15.86 -4.53
C PHE A 118 -7.70 -14.74 -5.49
N GLY A 119 -8.79 -14.95 -6.21
CA GLY A 119 -9.43 -13.95 -7.07
C GLY A 119 -10.83 -13.63 -6.58
N ASP A 120 -11.71 -13.31 -7.52
CA ASP A 120 -13.13 -13.02 -7.25
C ASP A 120 -13.99 -14.29 -6.96
N GLY A 121 -13.34 -15.39 -6.64
CA GLY A 121 -14.00 -16.63 -6.26
C GLY A 121 -14.79 -16.54 -4.95
N PRO A 122 -15.50 -17.64 -4.58
CA PRO A 122 -16.24 -17.67 -3.33
C PRO A 122 -15.36 -17.43 -2.12
N VAL A 123 -15.81 -16.60 -1.19
CA VAL A 123 -15.09 -16.36 0.08
C VAL A 123 -14.88 -17.66 0.89
N GLY A 124 -15.72 -18.69 0.64
CA GLY A 124 -15.59 -20.01 1.24
C GLY A 124 -14.25 -20.69 0.94
N ASP A 125 -13.64 -20.43 -0.22
CA ASP A 125 -12.34 -20.99 -0.58
C ASP A 125 -11.22 -20.38 0.28
N ILE A 126 -11.29 -19.06 0.51
CA ILE A 126 -10.36 -18.33 1.40
C ILE A 126 -10.53 -18.82 2.84
N ILE A 127 -11.77 -18.96 3.31
CA ILE A 127 -12.06 -19.47 4.64
C ILE A 127 -11.53 -20.90 4.80
N SER A 128 -11.70 -21.76 3.80
CA SER A 128 -11.19 -23.13 3.81
C SER A 128 -9.66 -23.17 3.85
N PHE A 129 -9.00 -22.28 3.11
CA PHE A 129 -7.55 -22.12 3.19
C PHE A 129 -7.10 -21.70 4.59
N VAL A 130 -7.69 -20.64 5.15
CA VAL A 130 -7.33 -20.14 6.49
C VAL A 130 -7.53 -21.21 7.56
N ARG A 131 -8.63 -21.96 7.51
CA ARG A 131 -8.88 -23.11 8.42
C ARG A 131 -7.83 -24.21 8.26
N GLY A 132 -7.48 -24.51 7.02
CA GLY A 132 -6.42 -25.49 6.72
C GLY A 132 -5.08 -25.07 7.30
N GLU A 133 -4.71 -23.79 7.18
CA GLU A 133 -3.47 -23.28 7.78
C GLU A 133 -3.51 -23.25 9.30
N ALA A 134 -4.66 -22.95 9.91
CA ALA A 134 -4.84 -22.99 11.36
C ALA A 134 -4.70 -24.38 11.97
N GLN A 135 -4.97 -25.45 11.20
CA GLN A 135 -4.85 -26.85 11.61
C GLN A 135 -3.46 -27.42 11.36
N ARG A 136 -2.61 -26.74 10.59
CA ARG A 136 -1.25 -27.23 10.35
C ARG A 136 -0.36 -26.95 11.55
N ALA A 137 0.56 -27.88 11.81
CA ALA A 137 1.62 -27.61 12.77
C ALA A 137 2.41 -26.37 12.31
N ALA A 138 2.73 -25.45 13.22
CA ALA A 138 3.30 -24.12 12.99
C ALA A 138 4.70 -24.10 12.32
N ALA A 139 5.06 -25.12 11.54
CA ALA A 139 6.40 -25.30 11.00
C ALA A 139 6.71 -24.51 9.74
N GLN A 140 5.69 -23.98 9.03
CA GLN A 140 5.89 -23.28 7.77
C GLN A 140 4.93 -22.10 7.68
N PRO A 141 5.41 -20.86 7.51
CA PRO A 141 4.56 -19.69 7.35
C PRO A 141 3.88 -19.70 5.99
N PHE A 142 2.80 -18.93 5.86
CA PHE A 142 2.12 -18.74 4.60
C PHE A 142 2.04 -17.27 4.19
N TYR A 143 1.95 -17.05 2.88
CA TYR A 143 1.58 -15.80 2.23
C TYR A 143 0.28 -16.01 1.46
N MET A 144 -0.70 -15.16 1.72
CA MET A 144 -1.95 -15.14 1.01
C MET A 144 -2.17 -13.79 0.33
N GLU A 145 -2.31 -13.79 -0.99
CA GLU A 145 -2.71 -12.61 -1.76
C GLU A 145 -4.21 -12.70 -2.07
N TRP A 146 -4.96 -11.70 -1.64
CA TRP A 146 -6.39 -11.61 -1.88
C TRP A 146 -6.73 -10.29 -2.60
N PRO A 147 -6.66 -10.25 -3.94
CA PRO A 147 -7.21 -9.15 -4.70
C PRO A 147 -8.74 -9.18 -4.64
N ILE A 148 -9.34 -8.09 -4.21
CA ILE A 148 -10.77 -7.85 -4.24
C ILE A 148 -11.05 -6.98 -5.45
N GLU A 149 -11.64 -7.55 -6.49
CA GLU A 149 -12.02 -6.80 -7.67
C GLU A 149 -13.52 -6.45 -7.64
N TRP A 150 -13.84 -5.33 -8.29
CA TRP A 150 -15.23 -4.96 -8.45
C TRP A 150 -15.80 -5.75 -9.64
N THR A 151 -16.83 -6.52 -9.41
CA THR A 151 -17.59 -7.08 -10.51
C THR A 151 -18.15 -5.93 -11.33
N ARG A 152 -17.80 -5.85 -12.60
CA ARG A 152 -18.20 -4.77 -13.50
C ARG A 152 -19.71 -4.78 -13.82
N PRO A 153 -20.57 -4.14 -13.06
CA PRO A 153 -21.90 -3.77 -13.55
C PRO A 153 -21.89 -2.37 -14.15
N TYR A 154 -20.73 -1.69 -14.17
CA TYR A 154 -20.61 -0.32 -14.72
C TYR A 154 -21.05 -0.18 -16.19
N ARG A 155 -21.18 -1.28 -16.93
CA ARG A 155 -21.58 -1.26 -18.35
C ARG A 155 -22.92 -1.92 -18.65
N SER A 156 -23.61 -2.52 -17.72
CA SER A 156 -24.79 -3.35 -18.06
C SER A 156 -26.02 -3.04 -17.23
N GLY A 157 -26.37 -1.85 -16.87
CA GLY A 157 -27.72 -1.56 -16.33
C GLY A 157 -28.34 -2.57 -15.32
N ALA A 158 -27.55 -3.53 -14.84
CA ALA A 158 -27.98 -4.51 -13.87
C ALA A 158 -28.23 -3.78 -12.54
N LEU A 159 -29.48 -3.60 -12.22
CA LEU A 159 -29.97 -3.09 -10.95
C LEU A 159 -29.45 -4.01 -9.84
N ILE A 160 -28.37 -3.60 -9.17
CA ILE A 160 -28.12 -4.08 -7.82
C ILE A 160 -29.24 -3.48 -6.99
N GLU A 161 -30.10 -4.33 -6.40
CA GLU A 161 -31.15 -3.85 -5.49
C GLU A 161 -30.50 -2.95 -4.45
N ARG A 162 -30.86 -1.68 -4.50
CA ARG A 162 -30.34 -0.66 -3.57
C ARG A 162 -30.88 -0.94 -2.18
N PRO A 163 -30.09 -0.86 -1.12
CA PRO A 163 -30.61 -0.45 0.18
C PRO A 163 -31.19 0.97 0.00
N ALA A 164 -32.48 1.14 0.12
CA ALA A 164 -33.21 2.36 -0.25
C ALA A 164 -33.00 3.55 0.72
N THR A 165 -32.07 3.47 1.68
CA THR A 165 -32.07 4.40 2.81
C THR A 165 -30.95 5.42 2.83
N ASP A 166 -29.82 5.22 2.13
CA ASP A 166 -28.71 6.17 2.17
C ASP A 166 -28.31 6.63 0.76
N VAL A 167 -28.75 7.81 0.37
CA VAL A 167 -28.23 8.49 -0.81
C VAL A 167 -26.82 8.99 -0.48
N PRO A 168 -25.78 8.53 -1.20
CA PRO A 168 -24.43 8.97 -0.91
C PRO A 168 -24.30 10.48 -1.01
N ARG A 169 -23.63 11.08 -0.04
CA ARG A 169 -23.27 12.48 -0.11
C ARG A 169 -22.14 12.66 -1.11
N LEU A 170 -22.35 13.51 -2.10
CA LEU A 170 -21.29 13.86 -3.04
C LEU A 170 -20.30 14.82 -2.39
N ARG A 171 -19.06 14.71 -2.81
CA ARG A 171 -17.99 15.62 -2.40
C ARG A 171 -18.22 17.01 -3.01
N PRO A 172 -17.72 18.09 -2.36
CA PRO A 172 -17.91 19.47 -2.84
C PRO A 172 -17.37 19.75 -4.25
N ASN A 173 -16.37 18.96 -4.70
CA ASN A 173 -15.75 19.08 -6.01
C ASN A 173 -16.45 18.28 -7.13
N VAL A 174 -17.67 17.76 -6.88
CA VAL A 174 -18.50 17.13 -7.91
C VAL A 174 -19.41 18.18 -8.53
N PRO A 175 -19.24 18.53 -9.81
CA PRO A 175 -20.10 19.51 -10.47
C PRO A 175 -21.51 18.95 -10.74
N ASP A 176 -22.50 19.84 -10.76
CA ASP A 176 -23.90 19.47 -10.95
C ASP A 176 -24.15 18.70 -12.26
N SER A 177 -23.37 18.99 -13.30
CA SER A 177 -23.48 18.35 -14.62
C SER A 177 -23.30 16.84 -14.60
N VAL A 178 -22.56 16.29 -13.62
CA VAL A 178 -22.31 14.85 -13.48
C VAL A 178 -22.89 14.28 -12.17
N ALA A 179 -23.57 15.08 -11.37
CA ALA A 179 -24.00 14.70 -10.02
C ALA A 179 -24.91 13.46 -9.99
N ALA A 180 -25.78 13.30 -10.96
CA ALA A 180 -26.69 12.13 -11.04
C ALA A 180 -25.91 10.84 -11.29
N GLU A 181 -24.97 10.86 -12.24
CA GLU A 181 -24.12 9.72 -12.55
C GLU A 181 -23.18 9.40 -11.39
N ALA A 182 -22.57 10.43 -10.80
CA ALA A 182 -21.70 10.33 -9.63
C ALA A 182 -22.41 9.63 -8.45
N LYS A 183 -23.64 10.04 -8.12
CA LYS A 183 -24.47 9.40 -7.08
C LYS A 183 -24.73 7.92 -7.39
N ASN A 184 -25.05 7.62 -8.65
CA ASN A 184 -25.34 6.25 -9.07
C ASN A 184 -24.10 5.37 -8.89
N GLN A 185 -22.94 5.81 -9.37
CA GLN A 185 -21.68 5.07 -9.27
C GLN A 185 -21.23 4.89 -7.82
N LEU A 186 -21.33 5.94 -7.01
CA LEU A 186 -20.97 5.89 -5.59
C LEU A 186 -21.89 4.94 -4.82
N ALA A 187 -23.20 4.91 -5.13
CA ALA A 187 -24.15 3.97 -4.52
C ALA A 187 -23.81 2.52 -4.87
N VAL A 188 -23.45 2.24 -6.13
CA VAL A 188 -23.00 0.91 -6.56
C VAL A 188 -21.70 0.51 -5.85
N PHE A 189 -20.74 1.44 -5.76
CA PHE A 189 -19.50 1.20 -5.02
C PHE A 189 -19.79 0.85 -3.56
N MET A 190 -20.58 1.64 -2.85
CA MET A 190 -20.91 1.42 -1.44
C MET A 190 -21.61 0.07 -1.21
N ALA A 191 -22.56 -0.29 -2.07
CA ALA A 191 -23.25 -1.58 -1.99
C ALA A 191 -22.27 -2.76 -2.14
N GLN A 192 -21.38 -2.70 -3.13
CA GLN A 192 -20.36 -3.74 -3.32
C GLN A 192 -19.36 -3.76 -2.18
N ALA A 193 -18.91 -2.59 -1.69
CA ALA A 193 -18.01 -2.48 -0.57
C ALA A 193 -18.59 -3.13 0.70
N MET A 194 -19.88 -2.95 0.98
CA MET A 194 -20.58 -3.61 2.10
C MET A 194 -20.62 -5.15 1.95
N LEU A 195 -20.76 -5.67 0.73
CA LEU A 195 -20.67 -7.12 0.50
C LEU A 195 -19.26 -7.63 0.76
N ARG A 196 -18.22 -6.91 0.30
CA ARG A 196 -16.83 -7.27 0.51
C ARG A 196 -16.42 -7.12 1.97
N ASP A 197 -16.98 -6.15 2.68
CA ASP A 197 -16.80 -5.97 4.12
C ASP A 197 -17.27 -7.19 4.91
N ARG A 198 -18.42 -7.78 4.56
CA ARG A 198 -18.89 -9.05 5.15
C ARG A 198 -17.92 -10.21 4.88
N SER A 199 -17.37 -10.27 3.67
CA SER A 199 -16.36 -11.28 3.32
C SER A 199 -15.08 -11.10 4.13
N LEU A 200 -14.62 -9.85 4.28
CA LEU A 200 -13.50 -9.48 5.15
C LEU A 200 -13.76 -9.94 6.58
N GLY A 201 -14.93 -9.61 7.13
CA GLY A 201 -15.32 -9.99 8.49
C GLY A 201 -15.32 -11.51 8.70
N ALA A 202 -15.79 -12.28 7.72
CA ALA A 202 -15.79 -13.74 7.79
C ALA A 202 -14.36 -14.31 7.84
N VAL A 203 -13.45 -13.81 6.98
CA VAL A 203 -12.05 -14.26 6.94
C VAL A 203 -11.31 -13.85 8.22
N LEU A 204 -11.43 -12.58 8.66
CA LEU A 204 -10.83 -12.11 9.90
C LEU A 204 -11.33 -12.89 11.11
N GLY A 205 -12.63 -13.23 11.13
CA GLY A 205 -13.23 -14.06 12.19
C GLY A 205 -12.61 -15.46 12.28
N GLU A 206 -12.20 -16.09 11.17
CA GLU A 206 -11.50 -17.37 11.22
C GLU A 206 -10.08 -17.22 11.77
N ILE A 207 -9.38 -16.15 11.41
CA ILE A 207 -8.05 -15.82 11.98
C ILE A 207 -8.16 -15.62 13.48
N ASP A 208 -9.12 -14.78 13.93
CA ASP A 208 -9.30 -14.39 15.34
C ASP A 208 -9.68 -15.57 16.24
N ARG A 209 -10.38 -16.58 15.69
CA ARG A 209 -10.77 -17.80 16.42
C ARG A 209 -9.71 -18.90 16.46
N SER A 210 -8.57 -18.67 15.81
CA SER A 210 -7.49 -19.64 15.69
C SER A 210 -6.17 -19.12 16.27
N ALA A 211 -5.15 -19.98 16.38
CA ALA A 211 -3.80 -19.58 16.77
C ALA A 211 -3.12 -18.64 15.75
N LEU A 212 -3.67 -18.51 14.53
CA LEU A 212 -3.14 -17.60 13.51
C LEU A 212 -3.18 -16.14 13.95
N LYS A 213 -4.11 -15.75 14.83
CA LYS A 213 -4.23 -14.39 15.37
C LYS A 213 -2.93 -13.89 16.02
N ASP A 214 -2.15 -14.81 16.59
CA ASP A 214 -0.96 -14.47 17.38
C ASP A 214 0.29 -14.27 16.51
N ASN A 215 0.24 -14.61 15.21
CA ASN A 215 1.40 -14.53 14.32
C ASN A 215 1.04 -14.25 12.85
N THR A 216 -0.02 -13.49 12.59
CA THR A 216 -0.41 -13.12 11.21
C THR A 216 -0.44 -11.63 11.04
N LEU A 217 0.34 -11.14 10.06
CA LEU A 217 0.27 -9.79 9.54
C LEU A 217 -0.84 -9.74 8.50
N VAL A 218 -1.86 -8.91 8.74
CA VAL A 218 -2.92 -8.63 7.77
C VAL A 218 -2.75 -7.20 7.27
N VAL A 219 -2.59 -7.04 5.97
CA VAL A 219 -2.45 -5.74 5.30
C VAL A 219 -3.65 -5.52 4.39
N PHE A 220 -4.33 -4.39 4.55
CA PHE A 220 -5.40 -3.92 3.68
C PHE A 220 -4.95 -2.67 2.94
N THR A 221 -5.02 -2.70 1.61
CA THR A 221 -4.67 -1.57 0.74
C THR A 221 -5.46 -1.61 -0.57
N SER A 222 -5.15 -0.68 -1.47
CA SER A 222 -5.71 -0.64 -2.83
C SER A 222 -4.61 -0.46 -3.87
N ASP A 223 -4.91 -0.83 -5.12
CA ASP A 223 -4.05 -0.54 -6.27
C ASP A 223 -4.25 0.90 -6.79
N ARG A 224 -5.40 1.51 -6.55
CA ARG A 224 -5.76 2.89 -6.93
C ARG A 224 -7.02 3.35 -6.20
N GLY A 225 -7.29 4.65 -6.27
CA GLY A 225 -8.60 5.21 -5.92
C GLY A 225 -9.56 5.28 -7.12
N GLN A 226 -10.63 6.09 -6.99
CA GLN A 226 -11.64 6.28 -8.03
C GLN A 226 -12.38 7.61 -7.86
N GLN A 227 -12.68 8.31 -8.97
CA GLN A 227 -13.18 9.70 -8.96
C GLN A 227 -14.65 9.83 -8.53
N PHE A 228 -15.53 8.99 -9.02
CA PHE A 228 -16.99 9.08 -8.77
C PHE A 228 -17.56 10.48 -8.98
N GLY A 229 -17.18 11.15 -10.07
CA GLY A 229 -17.67 12.48 -10.45
C GLY A 229 -16.86 13.66 -9.90
N SER A 230 -15.92 13.46 -8.97
CA SER A 230 -15.03 14.53 -8.50
C SER A 230 -14.30 15.19 -9.66
N HIS A 231 -14.25 16.52 -9.69
CA HIS A 231 -13.72 17.33 -10.80
C HIS A 231 -14.39 17.06 -12.17
N GLY A 232 -15.61 16.51 -12.17
CA GLY A 232 -16.30 16.10 -13.40
C GLY A 232 -15.79 14.79 -14.02
N LEU A 233 -14.88 14.11 -13.36
CA LEU A 233 -14.21 12.90 -13.87
C LEU A 233 -14.92 11.64 -13.40
N ILE A 234 -15.06 10.68 -14.33
CA ILE A 234 -15.62 9.36 -14.08
C ILE A 234 -14.51 8.32 -14.33
N GLY A 235 -14.24 7.49 -13.33
CA GLY A 235 -13.22 6.42 -13.44
C GLY A 235 -12.01 6.64 -12.54
N ASP A 236 -10.87 6.21 -13.04
CA ASP A 236 -9.56 6.30 -12.40
C ASP A 236 -8.55 7.02 -13.31
N ASP A 237 -7.27 7.01 -12.94
CA ASP A 237 -6.17 7.55 -13.74
C ASP A 237 -6.12 9.08 -13.78
N SER A 238 -6.31 9.68 -12.62
CA SER A 238 -6.18 11.11 -12.41
C SER A 238 -5.17 11.39 -11.29
N PHE A 239 -4.61 12.59 -11.31
CA PHE A 239 -3.72 13.08 -10.25
C PHE A 239 -4.45 13.58 -9.00
N TYR A 240 -5.77 13.70 -9.01
CA TYR A 240 -6.55 14.17 -7.86
C TYR A 240 -6.59 13.14 -6.72
N GLU A 241 -6.80 13.64 -5.48
CA GLU A 241 -6.79 12.82 -4.25
C GLU A 241 -7.68 11.58 -4.33
N GLU A 242 -8.82 11.66 -5.01
CA GLU A 242 -9.75 10.54 -5.16
C GLU A 242 -9.18 9.37 -5.95
N SER A 243 -8.24 9.63 -6.88
CA SER A 243 -7.54 8.60 -7.65
C SER A 243 -6.25 8.14 -6.97
N VAL A 244 -5.46 9.08 -6.44
CA VAL A 244 -4.11 8.77 -5.96
C VAL A 244 -4.06 8.43 -4.48
N ARG A 245 -4.96 8.93 -3.62
CA ARG A 245 -4.98 8.54 -2.21
C ARG A 245 -5.69 7.20 -2.04
N ILE A 246 -4.99 6.23 -1.47
CA ILE A 246 -5.46 4.87 -1.24
C ILE A 246 -5.48 4.52 0.25
N PRO A 247 -6.29 3.56 0.69
CA PRO A 247 -6.25 3.09 2.07
C PRO A 247 -4.99 2.29 2.35
N LEU A 248 -4.52 2.36 3.60
CA LEU A 248 -3.55 1.43 4.14
C LEU A 248 -3.84 1.20 5.62
N ALA A 249 -3.93 -0.07 6.01
CA ALA A 249 -4.00 -0.50 7.39
C ALA A 249 -3.22 -1.81 7.56
N MET A 250 -2.49 -1.95 8.67
CA MET A 250 -1.67 -3.11 8.99
C MET A 250 -2.01 -3.60 10.39
N ARG A 251 -2.45 -4.86 10.51
CA ARG A 251 -2.75 -5.51 11.79
C ARG A 251 -1.78 -6.65 12.06
N HIS A 252 -1.08 -6.58 13.19
CA HIS A 252 -0.25 -7.67 13.72
C HIS A 252 -0.18 -7.53 15.24
N PRO A 253 -0.07 -8.63 16.03
CA PRO A 253 0.01 -8.54 17.49
C PRO A 253 1.11 -7.66 18.07
N ARG A 254 2.20 -7.47 17.30
CA ARG A 254 3.33 -6.59 17.69
C ARG A 254 3.13 -5.13 17.32
N LEU A 255 2.08 -4.80 16.57
CA LEU A 255 1.77 -3.43 16.17
C LEU A 255 0.81 -2.79 17.17
N GLU A 256 0.89 -1.46 17.32
CA GLU A 256 -0.02 -0.68 18.12
C GLU A 256 -1.45 -0.78 17.57
N ARG A 257 -2.41 -1.12 18.45
CA ARG A 257 -3.82 -1.17 18.04
C ARG A 257 -4.42 0.24 18.00
N GLY A 258 -5.13 0.53 16.92
CA GLY A 258 -5.80 1.83 16.73
C GLY A 258 -4.84 3.00 16.53
N GLY A 259 -3.56 2.73 16.28
CA GLY A 259 -2.56 3.77 15.99
C GLY A 259 -2.80 4.40 14.63
N GLN A 260 -3.19 5.69 14.59
CA GLN A 260 -3.28 6.42 13.33
C GLN A 260 -1.96 7.17 13.07
N ARG A 261 -1.45 7.06 11.84
CA ARG A 261 -0.24 7.74 11.38
C ARG A 261 -0.58 8.72 10.26
N ASP A 262 -0.23 9.99 10.47
CA ASP A 262 -0.38 11.06 9.46
C ASP A 262 0.96 11.31 8.75
N MET A 263 1.65 10.26 8.39
CA MET A 263 2.86 10.34 7.58
C MET A 263 2.55 9.99 6.12
N LEU A 264 3.36 10.51 5.22
CA LEU A 264 3.30 10.17 3.81
C LEU A 264 3.82 8.75 3.57
N VAL A 265 3.01 7.93 2.92
CA VAL A 265 3.38 6.57 2.54
C VAL A 265 3.18 6.40 1.04
N SER A 266 4.21 5.92 0.34
CA SER A 266 4.08 5.50 -1.05
C SER A 266 3.52 4.08 -1.13
N GLN A 267 2.75 3.79 -2.12
CA GLN A 267 2.35 2.43 -2.48
C GLN A 267 3.58 1.50 -2.66
N ALA A 268 4.70 2.04 -3.13
CA ALA A 268 5.96 1.32 -3.25
C ALA A 268 6.56 0.90 -1.89
N ASP A 269 6.20 1.58 -0.79
CA ASP A 269 6.71 1.27 0.55
C ASP A 269 6.07 0.00 1.15
N ILE A 270 4.97 -0.52 0.56
CA ILE A 270 4.17 -1.61 1.14
C ILE A 270 4.96 -2.93 1.16
N ALA A 271 5.50 -3.37 0.02
CA ALA A 271 6.24 -4.64 -0.06
C ALA A 271 7.51 -4.64 0.81
N PRO A 272 8.40 -3.62 0.75
CA PRO A 272 9.59 -3.59 1.62
C PRO A 272 9.22 -3.50 3.10
N THR A 273 8.12 -2.84 3.47
CA THR A 273 7.63 -2.81 4.86
C THR A 273 7.12 -4.17 5.33
N ILE A 274 6.40 -4.91 4.48
CA ILE A 274 5.98 -6.29 4.80
C ILE A 274 7.20 -7.18 5.02
N LEU A 275 8.22 -7.13 4.15
CA LEU A 275 9.47 -7.87 4.33
C LEU A 275 10.16 -7.51 5.65
N GLY A 276 10.26 -6.21 5.96
CA GLY A 276 10.84 -5.74 7.22
C GLY A 276 10.07 -6.23 8.45
N LEU A 277 8.75 -6.21 8.43
CA LEU A 277 7.89 -6.74 9.51
C LEU A 277 8.04 -8.26 9.68
N CYS A 278 8.38 -8.98 8.61
CA CYS A 278 8.71 -10.41 8.63
C CYS A 278 10.17 -10.68 9.05
N GLY A 279 10.99 -9.66 9.29
CA GLY A 279 12.41 -9.79 9.61
C GLY A 279 13.26 -10.23 8.42
N MET A 280 12.80 -10.01 7.20
CA MET A 280 13.49 -10.37 5.96
C MET A 280 14.27 -9.17 5.39
N PRO A 281 15.38 -9.44 4.69
CA PRO A 281 16.10 -8.39 3.97
C PRO A 281 15.24 -7.84 2.83
N VAL A 282 15.35 -6.53 2.59
CA VAL A 282 14.72 -5.85 1.46
C VAL A 282 15.71 -5.82 0.30
N PRO A 283 15.36 -6.35 -0.89
CA PRO A 283 16.20 -6.26 -2.07
C PRO A 283 16.51 -4.81 -2.49
N GLU A 284 17.71 -4.56 -3.00
CA GLU A 284 18.13 -3.23 -3.46
C GLU A 284 17.31 -2.71 -4.66
N GLU A 285 16.71 -3.62 -5.42
CA GLU A 285 15.85 -3.27 -6.55
C GLU A 285 14.50 -2.68 -6.13
N MET A 286 14.08 -2.88 -4.88
CA MET A 286 12.89 -2.23 -4.33
C MET A 286 13.18 -0.75 -4.05
N GLN A 287 12.41 0.12 -4.68
CA GLN A 287 12.58 1.57 -4.61
C GLN A 287 11.77 2.21 -3.47
N GLY A 288 10.84 1.45 -2.90
CA GLY A 288 10.08 1.86 -1.72
C GLY A 288 10.89 1.72 -0.43
N ARG A 289 10.45 2.44 0.59
CA ARG A 289 11.08 2.48 1.92
C ARG A 289 10.56 1.34 2.79
N ASN A 290 11.43 0.77 3.60
CA ASN A 290 11.02 -0.12 4.67
C ASN A 290 10.64 0.69 5.92
N LEU A 291 9.36 0.79 6.20
CA LEU A 291 8.81 1.54 7.33
C LEU A 291 8.64 0.70 8.61
N ALA A 292 9.11 -0.57 8.62
CA ALA A 292 8.87 -1.49 9.74
C ALA A 292 9.38 -0.93 11.07
N GLY A 293 10.64 -0.44 11.13
CA GLY A 293 11.20 0.15 12.35
C GLY A 293 10.44 1.37 12.85
N LEU A 294 9.95 2.20 11.92
CA LEU A 294 9.15 3.38 12.24
C LEU A 294 7.78 3.00 12.82
N ILE A 295 7.18 1.92 12.33
CA ILE A 295 5.85 1.46 12.75
C ILE A 295 5.91 0.70 14.07
N THR A 296 6.95 -0.10 14.30
CA THR A 296 7.05 -0.97 15.49
C THR A 296 7.70 -0.29 16.68
N GLU A 297 8.74 0.53 16.45
CA GLU A 297 9.64 1.04 17.49
C GLU A 297 9.77 2.55 17.46
N ASN A 298 9.11 3.21 16.51
CA ASN A 298 9.25 4.66 16.24
C ASN A 298 10.70 5.06 15.91
N ILE A 299 11.44 4.13 15.27
CA ILE A 299 12.83 4.35 14.85
C ILE A 299 12.87 4.74 13.38
N GLY A 300 13.51 5.86 13.09
CA GLY A 300 13.64 6.42 11.75
C GLY A 300 12.91 7.75 11.60
N GLU A 301 13.10 8.38 10.45
CA GLU A 301 12.43 9.64 10.11
C GLU A 301 11.21 9.34 9.24
N PRO A 302 10.02 9.90 9.55
CA PRO A 302 8.85 9.77 8.69
C PRO A 302 9.17 10.32 7.28
N PRO A 303 8.66 9.67 6.23
CA PRO A 303 8.75 10.22 4.89
C PRO A 303 8.09 11.61 4.80
N ASP A 304 8.79 12.56 4.21
CA ASP A 304 8.34 13.94 4.00
C ASP A 304 7.75 14.18 2.60
N ALA A 305 7.99 13.22 1.68
CA ALA A 305 7.53 13.31 0.30
C ALA A 305 7.07 11.96 -0.26
N VAL A 306 6.09 11.99 -1.15
CA VAL A 306 5.68 10.89 -2.01
C VAL A 306 5.51 11.36 -3.45
N PHE A 307 5.72 10.43 -4.38
CA PHE A 307 5.68 10.68 -5.81
C PHE A 307 4.69 9.73 -6.46
N ALA A 308 4.05 10.19 -7.54
CA ALA A 308 3.26 9.36 -8.42
C ALA A 308 3.35 9.87 -9.86
N GLU A 309 2.95 9.00 -10.77
CA GLU A 309 2.95 9.26 -12.20
C GLU A 309 1.71 8.62 -12.83
N GLY A 310 1.31 9.10 -13.98
CA GLY A 310 0.18 8.55 -14.71
C GLY A 310 0.25 8.88 -16.18
N ARG A 311 -0.50 8.10 -16.99
CA ARG A 311 -0.59 8.24 -18.44
C ARG A 311 0.76 8.28 -19.16
N MET A 312 1.72 7.54 -18.65
CA MET A 312 3.07 7.46 -19.23
C MET A 312 3.02 7.12 -20.72
N SER A 313 3.77 7.88 -21.49
CA SER A 313 3.81 7.78 -22.97
C SER A 313 2.48 8.13 -23.67
N GLU A 314 1.54 8.73 -22.96
CA GLU A 314 0.29 9.31 -23.50
C GLU A 314 0.43 10.84 -23.57
N PRO A 315 -0.36 11.53 -24.42
CA PRO A 315 -0.30 13.01 -24.52
C PRO A 315 -0.57 13.74 -23.20
N GLU A 316 -1.37 13.15 -22.33
CA GLU A 316 -1.73 13.69 -21.03
C GLU A 316 -0.88 13.10 -19.88
N GLU A 317 0.36 12.70 -20.15
CA GLU A 317 1.31 12.25 -19.13
C GLU A 317 1.47 13.30 -18.02
N TRP A 318 1.47 12.82 -16.78
CA TRP A 318 1.67 13.67 -15.62
C TRP A 318 2.56 12.98 -14.57
N CYS A 319 3.24 13.82 -13.78
CA CYS A 319 3.91 13.40 -12.55
C CYS A 319 3.45 14.30 -11.41
N LEU A 320 3.42 13.77 -10.19
CA LEU A 320 3.12 14.55 -9.00
C LEU A 320 4.11 14.29 -7.86
N LEU A 321 4.20 15.31 -7.02
CA LEU A 321 4.88 15.30 -5.74
C LEU A 321 3.91 15.80 -4.67
N VAL A 322 3.76 15.05 -3.59
CA VAL A 322 3.21 15.58 -2.33
C VAL A 322 4.37 15.72 -1.36
N HIS A 323 4.60 16.95 -0.89
CA HIS A 323 5.62 17.28 0.11
C HIS A 323 4.95 18.03 1.28
N GLY A 324 5.02 17.47 2.47
CA GLY A 324 4.18 17.95 3.55
C GLY A 324 2.69 17.88 3.19
N TYR A 325 2.02 19.03 3.09
CA TYR A 325 0.64 19.15 2.62
C TYR A 325 0.51 19.83 1.26
N ASP A 326 1.62 20.22 0.66
CA ASP A 326 1.61 20.82 -0.66
C ASP A 326 1.73 19.73 -1.74
N LYS A 327 0.94 19.87 -2.80
CA LYS A 327 0.87 18.93 -3.91
C LYS A 327 1.11 19.66 -5.22
N LEU A 328 2.16 19.29 -5.90
CA LEU A 328 2.54 19.77 -7.23
C LEU A 328 2.20 18.70 -8.26
N VAL A 329 1.60 19.10 -9.38
CA VAL A 329 1.42 18.29 -10.58
C VAL A 329 2.10 18.96 -11.75
N VAL A 330 2.89 18.20 -12.49
CA VAL A 330 3.55 18.64 -13.73
C VAL A 330 3.11 17.77 -14.90
N ASP A 331 3.17 18.31 -16.11
CA ASP A 331 2.97 17.54 -17.35
C ASP A 331 4.19 16.65 -17.68
N GLY A 332 4.12 15.88 -18.76
CA GLY A 332 5.21 15.01 -19.22
C GLY A 332 6.50 15.75 -19.54
N SER A 333 6.45 17.03 -19.89
CA SER A 333 7.61 17.89 -20.13
C SER A 333 8.20 18.48 -18.84
N GLY A 334 7.48 18.39 -17.72
CA GLY A 334 7.88 18.90 -16.43
C GLY A 334 7.38 20.32 -16.13
N HIS A 335 6.46 20.87 -16.94
CA HIS A 335 5.83 22.16 -16.63
C HIS A 335 4.79 22.01 -15.52
N PRO A 336 4.79 22.88 -14.49
CA PRO A 336 3.77 22.91 -13.46
C PRO A 336 2.37 23.17 -14.05
N MET A 337 1.43 22.27 -13.72
CA MET A 337 0.02 22.39 -14.10
C MET A 337 -0.85 22.78 -12.91
N HIS A 338 -0.58 22.18 -11.75
CA HIS A 338 -1.38 22.43 -10.56
C HIS A 338 -0.49 22.47 -9.32
N LEU A 339 -0.82 23.38 -8.41
CA LEU A 339 -0.30 23.45 -7.06
C LEU A 339 -1.47 23.57 -6.08
N PHE A 340 -1.55 22.66 -5.11
CA PHE A 340 -2.60 22.64 -4.10
C PHE A 340 -2.00 22.61 -2.70
N ASN A 341 -2.74 23.09 -1.71
CA ASN A 341 -2.43 22.84 -0.30
C ASN A 341 -3.53 21.98 0.32
N LEU A 342 -3.28 20.68 0.44
CA LEU A 342 -4.25 19.66 0.86
C LEU A 342 -4.81 19.84 2.29
N ARG A 343 -4.13 20.63 3.14
CA ARG A 343 -4.63 20.96 4.48
C ARG A 343 -5.72 22.03 4.44
N ARG A 344 -5.58 23.01 3.55
CA ARG A 344 -6.53 24.15 3.40
C ARG A 344 -7.60 23.86 2.38
N ASP A 345 -7.25 23.06 1.38
CA ASP A 345 -8.10 22.71 0.25
C ASP A 345 -8.03 21.18 -0.02
N PRO A 346 -8.65 20.37 0.83
CA PRO A 346 -8.64 18.91 0.70
C PRO A 346 -9.41 18.38 -0.51
N TYR A 347 -10.13 19.26 -1.21
CA TYR A 347 -10.92 18.95 -2.40
C TYR A 347 -10.28 19.48 -3.69
N GLU A 348 -9.08 20.08 -3.60
CA GLU A 348 -8.29 20.55 -4.74
C GLU A 348 -9.06 21.49 -5.69
N MET A 349 -9.88 22.39 -5.12
CA MET A 349 -10.72 23.32 -5.87
C MET A 349 -9.99 24.61 -6.26
N ASN A 350 -8.88 24.93 -5.62
CA ASN A 350 -8.15 26.18 -5.80
C ASN A 350 -6.73 25.90 -6.28
N ASN A 351 -6.49 26.01 -7.58
CA ASN A 351 -5.15 25.87 -8.15
C ASN A 351 -4.30 27.12 -7.84
N LEU A 352 -3.16 26.92 -7.20
CA LEU A 352 -2.23 27.97 -6.74
C LEU A 352 -1.04 28.15 -7.69
N VAL A 353 -1.00 27.48 -8.84
CA VAL A 353 0.17 27.46 -9.74
C VAL A 353 0.54 28.86 -10.25
N ASP A 354 -0.43 29.73 -10.49
CA ASP A 354 -0.23 31.09 -10.98
C ASP A 354 -0.19 32.14 -9.85
N VAL A 355 -0.21 31.73 -8.58
CA VAL A 355 -0.17 32.63 -7.44
C VAL A 355 1.25 33.01 -7.13
N SER A 356 1.65 34.25 -7.40
CA SER A 356 3.04 34.73 -7.26
C SER A 356 3.62 34.58 -5.85
N ALA A 357 2.78 34.62 -4.81
CA ALA A 357 3.23 34.37 -3.43
C ALA A 357 3.72 32.93 -3.20
N GLU A 358 3.38 31.99 -4.06
CA GLU A 358 3.74 30.57 -3.98
C GLU A 358 4.96 30.19 -4.85
N ASN A 359 5.54 31.15 -5.62
CA ASN A 359 6.61 30.86 -6.59
C ASN A 359 7.81 30.15 -5.99
N LEU A 360 8.29 30.55 -4.81
CA LEU A 360 9.45 29.90 -4.16
C LEU A 360 9.16 28.43 -3.81
N LYS A 361 7.94 28.13 -3.37
CA LYS A 361 7.48 26.76 -3.11
C LYS A 361 7.40 25.97 -4.41
N LEU A 362 6.81 26.57 -5.44
CA LEU A 362 6.67 25.97 -6.75
C LEU A 362 8.02 25.58 -7.34
N ASP A 363 9.00 26.48 -7.29
CA ASP A 363 10.36 26.25 -7.77
C ASP A 363 11.05 25.10 -7.01
N SER A 364 10.94 25.10 -5.67
CA SER A 364 11.58 24.07 -4.83
C SER A 364 10.96 22.68 -5.06
N MET A 365 9.64 22.60 -5.15
CA MET A 365 8.92 21.34 -5.41
C MET A 365 9.19 20.84 -6.83
N THR A 366 9.26 21.73 -7.82
CA THR A 366 9.60 21.38 -9.20
C THR A 366 11.01 20.81 -9.28
N ALA A 367 11.99 21.42 -8.61
CA ALA A 367 13.36 20.92 -8.55
C ALA A 367 13.44 19.52 -7.91
N LEU A 368 12.70 19.29 -6.83
CA LEU A 368 12.65 17.99 -6.15
C LEU A 368 12.03 16.91 -7.04
N LEU A 369 10.92 17.22 -7.72
CA LEU A 369 10.26 16.30 -8.63
C LEU A 369 11.14 15.94 -9.84
N GLN A 370 11.86 16.93 -10.41
CA GLN A 370 12.83 16.70 -11.49
C GLN A 370 14.00 15.83 -11.04
N LEU A 371 14.47 16.00 -9.79
CA LEU A 371 15.53 15.17 -9.23
C LEU A 371 15.07 13.72 -9.08
N TRP A 372 13.83 13.51 -8.60
CA TRP A 372 13.24 12.18 -8.51
C TRP A 372 13.14 11.51 -9.89
N ARG A 373 12.59 12.21 -10.89
CA ARG A 373 12.48 11.70 -12.27
C ARG A 373 13.84 11.27 -12.84
N ARG A 374 14.89 12.07 -12.64
CA ARG A 374 16.25 11.72 -13.08
C ARG A 374 16.79 10.48 -12.39
N LYS A 375 16.67 10.39 -11.05
CA LYS A 375 17.14 9.21 -10.33
C LYS A 375 16.46 7.91 -10.78
N LEU A 376 15.18 7.96 -11.06
CA LEU A 376 14.46 6.80 -11.57
C LEU A 376 14.89 6.41 -12.97
N SER A 377 15.15 7.38 -13.86
CA SER A 377 15.67 7.13 -15.22
C SER A 377 17.06 6.49 -15.21
N ASP A 378 17.89 6.84 -14.22
CA ASP A 378 19.24 6.31 -14.05
C ASP A 378 19.28 4.95 -13.31
N GLY A 379 18.12 4.36 -12.99
CA GLY A 379 18.03 3.12 -12.23
C GLY A 379 18.40 3.25 -10.76
N GLY A 380 18.51 4.49 -10.24
CA GLY A 380 18.94 4.78 -8.88
C GLY A 380 17.81 4.65 -7.85
N ASP A 381 18.21 4.48 -6.58
CA ASP A 381 17.31 4.52 -5.42
C ASP A 381 16.73 5.92 -5.23
N ALA A 382 15.42 6.04 -5.39
CA ALA A 382 14.68 7.29 -5.16
C ALA A 382 14.19 7.44 -3.70
N SER A 383 14.34 6.41 -2.85
CA SER A 383 13.84 6.40 -1.47
C SER A 383 14.58 7.37 -0.54
N GLY A 384 15.80 7.76 -0.89
CA GLY A 384 16.67 8.63 -0.10
C GLY A 384 16.62 10.11 -0.46
N LEU A 385 15.64 10.58 -1.25
CA LEU A 385 15.49 12.00 -1.55
C LEU A 385 15.00 12.74 -0.30
N LYS A 386 15.95 13.35 0.42
CA LYS A 386 15.66 14.30 1.50
C LYS A 386 15.63 15.72 0.92
N THR A 387 14.61 16.47 1.26
CA THR A 387 14.65 17.93 1.15
C THR A 387 15.66 18.45 2.18
N ARG A 388 16.67 19.17 1.71
CA ARG A 388 17.56 19.96 2.59
C ARG A 388 16.88 21.25 2.97
#